data_e5bff8de4a42ff72b5e3c95717ac8b8b
#
_entry.id   e5bff8de4a42ff72b5e3c95717ac8b8b
#
_cell.length_a   1.000
_cell.length_b   1.000
_cell.length_c   1.000
_cell.angle_alpha   90.00
_cell.angle_beta   90.00
_cell.angle_gamma   90.00
#
_symmetry.space_group_name_H-M   'P 1'
#
loop_
_entity.id
_entity.type
_entity.pdbx_description
1 polymer ?
#
loop_
_entity_poly.entity_id
_entity_poly.type
_entity_poly.pdbx_seq_one_letter_code
_entity_poly.pdbx_strand_id
1 'polypeptide(L)'
;MAALHRLTYFRIIMRSRNSFIACVFAMAPMSWLLAENKIPDEYKSGGFFIGCQAYTFNRYTLFEAIEKTAQSGGRVIELFPGQKLSKDQPDVTIDHNASPETLQKAKNKIAEHKLIAVNYGVVGIPKDEAQARKLFDFAKTMGLRAITTESVDAIDTIEKMVKEYDIMVGFHDHPKKTNDPSYRMWDPNYLLSVVKDRDKRIGSCADTGHWVRSNLKPVDCLRILKGRIVSSHLKDLDHMGPSAHDKPFGMGVSDVPGILEELHRQGFTGNISIEYEYNWENSVPDVAQCIGFVRGYGQAKKW
;
A
#
# COMPACT_ATOMS: atom_id res chain seq x y z
N MET A 1 41.79 18.82 -52.43
CA MET A 1 40.82 19.46 -53.36
C MET A 1 39.83 20.24 -52.53
N ALA A 2 39.82 21.54 -52.75
CA ALA A 2 39.09 22.53 -52.00
C ALA A 2 37.67 22.71 -52.53
N ALA A 3 36.74 23.00 -51.64
CA ALA A 3 35.49 23.66 -52.03
C ALA A 3 35.06 24.63 -50.91
N LEU A 4 35.23 25.88 -51.25
CA LEU A 4 34.69 27.02 -50.49
C LEU A 4 33.18 27.08 -50.58
N HIS A 5 32.52 27.43 -49.49
CA HIS A 5 31.15 27.93 -49.54
C HIS A 5 31.07 29.35 -49.03
N ARG A 6 30.53 30.19 -49.88
CA ARG A 6 30.38 31.64 -49.74
C ARG A 6 29.23 31.98 -48.77
N LEU A 7 29.52 32.89 -47.86
CA LEU A 7 28.55 33.62 -47.07
C LEU A 7 27.88 34.69 -47.89
N THR A 8 26.55 34.71 -47.98
CA THR A 8 25.78 35.78 -48.58
C THR A 8 25.08 36.56 -47.49
N TYR A 9 25.50 37.80 -47.28
CA TYR A 9 24.80 38.71 -46.36
C TYR A 9 23.59 39.33 -47.09
N PHE A 10 22.41 39.19 -46.48
CA PHE A 10 21.24 39.98 -46.86
C PHE A 10 21.02 41.10 -45.84
N ARG A 11 21.14 42.33 -46.34
CA ARG A 11 20.69 43.53 -45.64
C ARG A 11 19.20 43.65 -45.77
N ILE A 12 18.48 43.69 -44.65
CA ILE A 12 17.06 44.05 -44.60
C ILE A 12 16.93 45.48 -44.08
N ILE A 13 16.35 46.34 -44.95
CA ILE A 13 16.00 47.74 -44.70
C ILE A 13 14.75 47.74 -43.76
N MET A 14 14.86 48.44 -42.60
CA MET A 14 13.74 48.77 -41.78
C MET A 14 12.81 49.78 -42.42
N ARG A 15 11.55 49.45 -42.65
CA ARG A 15 10.45 50.41 -42.81
C ARG A 15 9.48 50.18 -41.66
N SER A 16 9.32 51.19 -40.82
CA SER A 16 8.35 51.28 -39.75
C SER A 16 6.92 51.25 -40.30
N ARG A 17 6.10 50.32 -39.83
CA ARG A 17 4.66 50.48 -39.80
C ARG A 17 4.14 49.78 -38.54
N ASN A 18 3.44 50.56 -37.68
CA ASN A 18 2.76 50.08 -36.48
C ASN A 18 1.80 48.95 -36.84
N SER A 19 2.08 47.76 -36.32
CA SER A 19 1.13 46.66 -36.26
C SER A 19 1.25 46.04 -34.90
N PHE A 20 0.20 46.24 -34.11
CA PHE A 20 -0.01 45.52 -32.86
C PHE A 20 -0.10 44.02 -33.18
N ILE A 21 0.94 43.27 -32.89
CA ILE A 21 0.88 41.80 -32.87
C ILE A 21 0.36 41.42 -31.49
N ALA A 22 -0.94 41.09 -31.44
CA ALA A 22 -1.52 40.40 -30.29
C ALA A 22 -0.89 39.00 -30.22
N CYS A 23 0.08 38.79 -29.32
CA CYS A 23 0.51 37.45 -28.93
C CYS A 23 -0.64 36.74 -28.21
N VAL A 24 -1.40 35.98 -28.96
CA VAL A 24 -2.30 34.98 -28.36
C VAL A 24 -1.40 33.87 -27.80
N PHE A 25 -1.10 33.97 -26.51
CA PHE A 25 -0.61 32.81 -25.77
C PHE A 25 -1.71 31.76 -25.78
N ALA A 26 -1.59 30.77 -26.64
CA ALA A 26 -2.34 29.53 -26.51
C ALA A 26 -1.89 28.89 -25.18
N MET A 27 -2.65 29.11 -24.12
CA MET A 27 -2.56 28.27 -22.94
C MET A 27 -2.97 26.87 -23.39
N ALA A 28 -1.98 26.03 -23.68
CA ALA A 28 -2.22 24.60 -23.72
C ALA A 28 -2.88 24.23 -22.40
N PRO A 29 -3.98 23.46 -22.39
CA PRO A 29 -4.51 22.95 -21.16
C PRO A 29 -3.41 22.12 -20.52
N MET A 30 -2.87 22.57 -19.41
CA MET A 30 -2.01 21.78 -18.55
C MET A 30 -2.93 20.72 -17.97
N SER A 31 -3.11 19.63 -18.75
CA SER A 31 -3.69 18.39 -18.23
C SER A 31 -2.72 17.98 -17.13
N TRP A 32 -3.11 18.31 -15.90
CA TRP A 32 -2.60 17.62 -14.74
C TRP A 32 -3.00 16.16 -14.95
N LEU A 33 -2.14 15.37 -15.57
CA LEU A 33 -2.17 13.94 -15.38
C LEU A 33 -2.01 13.79 -13.87
N LEU A 34 -3.14 13.55 -13.18
CA LEU A 34 -3.13 12.98 -11.86
C LEU A 34 -2.23 11.75 -12.00
N ALA A 35 -1.02 11.81 -11.47
CA ALA A 35 -0.18 10.65 -11.40
C ALA A 35 -1.03 9.64 -10.61
N GLU A 36 -1.53 8.60 -11.32
CA GLU A 36 -2.23 7.53 -10.64
C GLU A 36 -1.33 7.12 -9.47
N ASN A 37 -1.90 7.01 -8.28
CA ASN A 37 -1.18 6.67 -7.03
C ASN A 37 -0.72 5.20 -7.09
N LYS A 38 0.17 4.92 -8.07
CA LYS A 38 0.71 3.58 -8.38
C LYS A 38 2.06 3.40 -7.73
N ILE A 39 2.28 2.20 -7.22
CA ILE A 39 3.61 1.78 -6.79
C ILE A 39 4.45 1.56 -8.05
N PRO A 40 5.66 2.16 -8.17
CA PRO A 40 6.50 1.98 -9.36
C PRO A 40 6.91 0.52 -9.58
N ASP A 41 6.92 0.09 -10.85
CA ASP A 41 7.12 -1.32 -11.22
C ASP A 41 8.49 -1.89 -10.79
N GLU A 42 9.51 -1.05 -10.61
CA GLU A 42 10.81 -1.46 -10.08
C GLU A 42 10.76 -2.01 -8.65
N TYR A 43 9.66 -1.79 -7.92
CA TYR A 43 9.43 -2.36 -6.60
C TYR A 43 8.76 -3.75 -6.65
N LYS A 44 8.40 -4.27 -7.82
CA LYS A 44 7.86 -5.62 -7.96
C LYS A 44 8.92 -6.70 -7.71
N SER A 45 8.47 -7.78 -7.11
CA SER A 45 9.22 -9.02 -6.95
C SER A 45 8.28 -10.21 -7.16
N GLY A 46 8.59 -11.08 -8.12
CA GLY A 46 7.70 -12.20 -8.47
C GLY A 46 6.32 -11.75 -8.99
N GLY A 47 6.25 -10.62 -9.71
CA GLY A 47 4.99 -10.07 -10.23
C GLY A 47 4.18 -9.22 -9.25
N PHE A 48 4.58 -9.12 -7.97
CA PHE A 48 3.87 -8.42 -6.91
C PHE A 48 4.72 -7.36 -6.20
N PHE A 49 4.08 -6.34 -5.66
CA PHE A 49 4.67 -5.41 -4.69
C PHE A 49 4.64 -6.06 -3.31
N ILE A 50 5.73 -6.70 -2.91
CA ILE A 50 5.80 -7.46 -1.66
C ILE A 50 6.77 -6.86 -0.65
N GLY A 51 6.35 -6.84 0.60
CA GLY A 51 7.14 -6.44 1.76
C GLY A 51 6.41 -6.79 3.05
N CYS A 52 6.58 -5.97 4.09
CA CYS A 52 6.00 -6.26 5.39
C CYS A 52 4.97 -5.20 5.82
N GLN A 53 3.95 -5.65 6.52
CA GLN A 53 3.30 -4.84 7.54
C GLN A 53 4.29 -4.71 8.70
N ALA A 54 4.62 -3.48 9.10
CA ALA A 54 5.62 -3.25 10.16
C ALA A 54 5.24 -3.86 11.52
N TYR A 55 3.96 -4.21 11.71
CA TYR A 55 3.50 -4.94 12.90
C TYR A 55 4.12 -6.33 13.05
N THR A 56 4.58 -6.95 11.98
CA THR A 56 5.46 -8.14 12.01
C THR A 56 6.66 -7.95 12.95
N PHE A 57 7.10 -6.71 13.09
CA PHE A 57 8.21 -6.29 13.93
C PHE A 57 7.78 -5.33 15.05
N ASN A 58 6.58 -5.54 15.64
CA ASN A 58 5.99 -4.65 16.63
C ASN A 58 6.78 -4.54 17.96
N ARG A 59 7.67 -5.51 18.23
CA ARG A 59 8.60 -5.47 19.37
C ARG A 59 9.85 -4.62 19.11
N TYR A 60 9.96 -4.07 17.92
CA TYR A 60 11.08 -3.26 17.45
C TYR A 60 10.61 -1.87 17.07
N THR A 61 11.55 -0.94 16.99
CA THR A 61 11.28 0.41 16.50
C THR A 61 10.99 0.40 14.99
N LEU A 62 10.39 1.48 14.47
CA LEU A 62 10.18 1.64 13.04
C LEU A 62 11.50 1.52 12.25
N PHE A 63 12.59 2.12 12.73
CA PHE A 63 13.87 2.04 12.05
C PHE A 63 14.36 0.60 11.95
N GLU A 64 14.24 -0.19 13.02
CA GLU A 64 14.57 -1.61 13.00
C GLU A 64 13.60 -2.42 12.12
N ALA A 65 12.29 -2.08 12.10
CA ALA A 65 11.32 -2.74 11.23
C ALA A 65 11.63 -2.49 9.74
N ILE A 66 12.07 -1.27 9.39
CA ILE A 66 12.55 -0.92 8.04
C ILE A 66 13.77 -1.77 7.67
N GLU A 67 14.77 -1.85 8.55
CA GLU A 67 15.98 -2.66 8.35
C GLU A 67 15.64 -4.14 8.17
N LYS A 68 14.80 -4.69 9.04
CA LYS A 68 14.36 -6.09 9.00
C LYS A 68 13.54 -6.40 7.73
N THR A 69 12.68 -5.48 7.29
CA THR A 69 11.93 -5.61 6.03
C THR A 69 12.90 -5.68 4.84
N ALA A 70 13.88 -4.77 4.77
CA ALA A 70 14.89 -4.79 3.71
C ALA A 70 15.76 -6.04 3.77
N GLN A 71 16.20 -6.45 4.97
CA GLN A 71 17.00 -7.65 5.21
C GLN A 71 16.26 -8.92 4.76
N SER A 72 14.95 -8.97 4.95
CA SER A 72 14.10 -10.08 4.47
C SER A 72 13.89 -10.08 2.95
N GLY A 73 14.35 -9.03 2.23
CA GLY A 73 14.17 -8.89 0.79
C GLY A 73 12.88 -8.18 0.37
N GLY A 74 12.17 -7.54 1.31
CA GLY A 74 11.00 -6.71 1.04
C GLY A 74 11.34 -5.50 0.18
N ARG A 75 10.36 -5.02 -0.59
CA ARG A 75 10.48 -3.84 -1.47
C ARG A 75 9.56 -2.71 -1.04
N VAL A 76 8.51 -3.04 -0.31
CA VAL A 76 7.52 -2.10 0.22
C VAL A 76 7.37 -2.30 1.72
N ILE A 77 6.86 -1.28 2.43
CA ILE A 77 6.53 -1.37 3.85
C ILE A 77 5.19 -0.70 4.11
N GLU A 78 4.36 -1.33 4.90
CA GLU A 78 3.14 -0.77 5.47
C GLU A 78 3.39 -0.36 6.91
N LEU A 79 3.01 0.87 7.27
CA LEU A 79 3.23 1.45 8.61
C LEU A 79 2.03 1.16 9.50
N PHE A 80 2.23 1.10 10.82
CA PHE A 80 1.13 1.06 11.78
C PHE A 80 1.23 2.19 12.82
N PRO A 81 0.09 2.64 13.39
CA PRO A 81 0.06 3.77 14.31
C PRO A 81 0.72 3.45 15.66
N GLY A 82 1.52 4.38 16.16
CA GLY A 82 2.08 4.31 17.50
C GLY A 82 3.38 3.50 17.62
N GLN A 83 3.96 3.02 16.51
CA GLN A 83 5.28 2.40 16.56
C GLN A 83 6.35 3.40 16.99
N LYS A 84 7.22 3.04 17.92
CA LYS A 84 8.37 3.88 18.33
C LYS A 84 9.28 4.13 17.14
N LEU A 85 9.75 5.37 17.00
CA LEU A 85 10.56 5.76 15.83
C LEU A 85 11.91 5.07 15.80
N SER A 86 12.69 5.22 16.86
CA SER A 86 14.06 4.69 16.96
C SER A 86 14.46 4.45 18.41
N LYS A 87 15.56 3.73 18.63
CA LYS A 87 16.13 3.52 19.98
C LYS A 87 16.63 4.81 20.62
N ASP A 88 17.13 5.73 19.81
CA ASP A 88 17.66 7.01 20.31
C ASP A 88 16.54 8.00 20.66
N GLN A 89 15.31 7.73 20.21
CA GLN A 89 14.12 8.54 20.46
C GLN A 89 12.95 7.66 20.95
N PRO A 90 13.06 7.03 22.14
CA PRO A 90 12.13 6.00 22.61
C PRO A 90 10.71 6.51 22.90
N ASP A 91 10.55 7.82 23.11
CA ASP A 91 9.26 8.46 23.38
C ASP A 91 8.60 9.05 22.12
N VAL A 92 9.29 9.01 20.98
CA VAL A 92 8.76 9.47 19.69
C VAL A 92 8.11 8.31 18.96
N THR A 93 6.86 8.48 18.55
CA THR A 93 6.12 7.49 17.77
C THR A 93 5.81 8.01 16.37
N ILE A 94 5.60 7.07 15.45
CA ILE A 94 5.07 7.39 14.12
C ILE A 94 3.56 7.20 14.11
N ASP A 95 2.85 8.29 13.85
CA ASP A 95 1.41 8.30 13.59
C ASP A 95 1.00 9.59 12.88
N HIS A 96 -0.30 9.74 12.61
CA HIS A 96 -0.86 10.90 11.91
C HIS A 96 -0.84 12.23 12.73
N ASN A 97 -0.33 12.21 13.97
CA ASN A 97 -0.08 13.42 14.78
C ASN A 97 1.43 13.69 14.91
N ALA A 98 2.29 12.86 14.30
CA ALA A 98 3.74 13.03 14.39
C ALA A 98 4.19 14.35 13.75
N SER A 99 5.25 14.94 14.30
CA SER A 99 5.80 16.20 13.78
C SER A 99 6.36 16.03 12.36
N PRO A 100 6.37 17.10 11.54
CA PRO A 100 6.98 17.07 10.21
C PRO A 100 8.43 16.56 10.23
N GLU A 101 9.19 16.87 11.27
CA GLU A 101 10.56 16.37 11.45
C GLU A 101 10.59 14.86 11.64
N THR A 102 9.69 14.31 12.47
CA THR A 102 9.55 12.86 12.68
C THR A 102 9.20 12.16 11.39
N LEU A 103 8.23 12.70 10.62
CA LEU A 103 7.84 12.14 9.32
C LEU A 103 9.01 12.16 8.34
N GLN A 104 9.80 13.23 8.31
CA GLN A 104 10.96 13.33 7.43
C GLN A 104 12.05 12.31 7.81
N LYS A 105 12.31 12.09 9.11
CA LYS A 105 13.23 11.04 9.59
C LYS A 105 12.79 9.65 9.11
N ALA A 106 11.49 9.34 9.25
CA ALA A 106 10.92 8.07 8.78
C ALA A 106 11.09 7.91 7.26
N LYS A 107 10.77 8.93 6.46
CA LYS A 107 10.94 8.93 5.00
C LYS A 107 12.40 8.71 4.59
N ASN A 108 13.33 9.40 5.25
CA ASN A 108 14.76 9.26 4.98
C ASN A 108 15.24 7.83 5.25
N LYS A 109 14.83 7.23 6.39
CA LYS A 109 15.19 5.85 6.75
C LYS A 109 14.62 4.83 5.76
N ILE A 110 13.37 5.01 5.32
CA ILE A 110 12.74 4.16 4.30
C ILE A 110 13.52 4.22 2.98
N ALA A 111 13.87 5.45 2.54
CA ALA A 111 14.62 5.66 1.30
C ALA A 111 16.06 5.12 1.37
N GLU A 112 16.74 5.27 2.52
CA GLU A 112 18.07 4.70 2.78
C GLU A 112 18.10 3.19 2.52
N HIS A 113 17.04 2.48 2.91
CA HIS A 113 16.90 1.03 2.71
C HIS A 113 16.25 0.65 1.36
N LYS A 114 16.06 1.61 0.44
CA LYS A 114 15.47 1.41 -0.90
C LYS A 114 14.08 0.76 -0.84
N LEU A 115 13.34 1.07 0.21
CA LEU A 115 11.94 0.72 0.36
C LEU A 115 11.04 1.90 -0.05
N ILE A 116 9.76 1.60 -0.25
CA ILE A 116 8.70 2.61 -0.37
C ILE A 116 7.62 2.31 0.66
N ALA A 117 7.16 3.32 1.39
CA ALA A 117 5.98 3.20 2.22
C ALA A 117 4.74 3.21 1.33
N VAL A 118 3.83 2.27 1.54
CA VAL A 118 2.67 2.08 0.65
C VAL A 118 1.33 2.24 1.35
N ASN A 119 1.20 1.79 2.59
CA ASN A 119 -0.02 1.83 3.36
C ASN A 119 0.24 2.24 4.82
N TYR A 120 -0.84 2.59 5.53
CA TYR A 120 -0.84 2.87 6.95
C TYR A 120 -2.10 2.31 7.61
N GLY A 121 -1.93 1.50 8.63
CA GLY A 121 -3.03 0.93 9.43
C GLY A 121 -2.59 -0.32 10.22
N VAL A 122 -3.52 -0.94 10.96
CA VAL A 122 -4.96 -0.65 10.98
C VAL A 122 -5.20 0.58 11.85
N VAL A 123 -5.93 1.55 11.36
CA VAL A 123 -6.20 2.82 12.05
C VAL A 123 -7.69 3.17 11.99
N GLY A 124 -8.23 3.70 13.07
CA GLY A 124 -9.60 4.23 13.09
C GLY A 124 -9.72 5.50 12.24
N ILE A 125 -10.69 5.56 11.32
CA ILE A 125 -11.03 6.76 10.57
C ILE A 125 -12.27 7.38 11.23
N PRO A 126 -12.17 8.64 11.74
CA PRO A 126 -13.30 9.33 12.35
C PRO A 126 -14.41 9.67 11.34
N LYS A 127 -15.67 9.74 11.81
CA LYS A 127 -16.79 10.30 11.04
C LYS A 127 -16.65 11.81 10.84
N ASP A 128 -16.01 12.49 11.79
CA ASP A 128 -15.73 13.92 11.70
C ASP A 128 -14.72 14.19 10.58
N GLU A 129 -15.12 15.00 9.60
CA GLU A 129 -14.31 15.27 8.42
C GLU A 129 -12.98 15.98 8.75
N ALA A 130 -12.97 16.88 9.74
CA ALA A 130 -11.76 17.62 10.07
C ALA A 130 -10.71 16.70 10.70
N GLN A 131 -11.13 15.73 11.49
CA GLN A 131 -10.25 14.72 12.06
C GLN A 131 -9.81 13.69 11.01
N ALA A 132 -10.74 13.22 10.17
CA ALA A 132 -10.41 12.33 9.07
C ALA A 132 -9.38 12.98 8.12
N ARG A 133 -9.52 14.26 7.84
CA ARG A 133 -8.60 15.04 7.00
C ARG A 133 -7.16 14.99 7.50
N LYS A 134 -6.93 15.10 8.80
CA LYS A 134 -5.57 14.97 9.38
C LYS A 134 -4.89 13.66 9.03
N LEU A 135 -5.67 12.57 9.06
CA LEU A 135 -5.15 11.24 8.69
C LEU A 135 -4.81 11.16 7.20
N PHE A 136 -5.63 11.74 6.33
CA PHE A 136 -5.36 11.76 4.89
C PHE A 136 -4.23 12.73 4.52
N ASP A 137 -4.08 13.85 5.23
CA ASP A 137 -2.92 14.76 5.11
C ASP A 137 -1.61 14.05 5.47
N PHE A 138 -1.62 13.27 6.55
CA PHE A 138 -0.50 12.41 6.91
C PHE A 138 -0.18 11.41 5.79
N ALA A 139 -1.18 10.69 5.30
CA ALA A 139 -0.99 9.70 4.25
C ALA A 139 -0.41 10.35 2.97
N LYS A 140 -0.90 11.53 2.58
CA LYS A 140 -0.39 12.31 1.47
C LYS A 140 1.06 12.77 1.72
N THR A 141 1.38 13.26 2.93
CA THR A 141 2.72 13.70 3.32
C THR A 141 3.74 12.56 3.25
N MET A 142 3.32 11.38 3.67
CA MET A 142 4.15 10.16 3.62
C MET A 142 4.21 9.53 2.21
N GLY A 143 3.39 9.99 1.26
CA GLY A 143 3.30 9.42 -0.09
C GLY A 143 2.64 8.04 -0.11
N LEU A 144 1.72 7.78 0.81
CA LEU A 144 1.04 6.49 0.92
C LEU A 144 -0.03 6.33 -0.17
N ARG A 145 -0.14 5.13 -0.68
CA ARG A 145 -1.17 4.74 -1.65
C ARG A 145 -2.52 4.49 -0.99
N ALA A 146 -2.53 3.91 0.21
CA ALA A 146 -3.75 3.53 0.89
C ALA A 146 -3.68 3.68 2.42
N ILE A 147 -4.86 3.69 3.03
CA ILE A 147 -5.07 3.59 4.48
C ILE A 147 -5.85 2.31 4.74
N THR A 148 -5.44 1.57 5.76
CA THR A 148 -6.09 0.33 6.21
C THR A 148 -6.91 0.59 7.47
N THR A 149 -8.20 0.24 7.48
CA THR A 149 -9.15 0.57 8.57
C THR A 149 -10.21 -0.53 8.76
N GLU A 150 -10.96 -0.45 9.86
CA GLU A 150 -12.22 -1.19 10.10
C GLU A 150 -13.42 -0.26 10.33
N SER A 151 -13.26 1.04 10.11
CA SER A 151 -14.27 2.06 10.41
C SER A 151 -15.40 2.12 9.37
N VAL A 152 -16.17 1.03 9.22
CA VAL A 152 -17.29 0.97 8.25
C VAL A 152 -18.38 2.01 8.51
N ASP A 153 -18.54 2.44 9.74
CA ASP A 153 -19.51 3.46 10.13
C ASP A 153 -19.12 4.88 9.71
N ALA A 154 -17.86 5.08 9.27
CA ALA A 154 -17.35 6.32 8.68
C ALA A 154 -17.35 6.30 7.13
N ILE A 155 -18.02 5.34 6.48
CA ILE A 155 -17.92 5.08 5.04
C ILE A 155 -18.20 6.31 4.17
N ASP A 156 -19.15 7.17 4.55
CA ASP A 156 -19.48 8.37 3.78
C ASP A 156 -18.36 9.42 3.87
N THR A 157 -17.78 9.61 5.05
CA THR A 157 -16.59 10.46 5.25
C THR A 157 -15.40 9.89 4.51
N ILE A 158 -15.17 8.57 4.59
CA ILE A 158 -14.12 7.88 3.86
C ILE A 158 -14.25 8.14 2.35
N GLU A 159 -15.43 7.98 1.78
CA GLU A 159 -15.65 8.18 0.34
C GLU A 159 -15.36 9.61 -0.08
N LYS A 160 -15.74 10.59 0.73
CA LYS A 160 -15.42 12.01 0.48
C LYS A 160 -13.90 12.23 0.48
N MET A 161 -13.18 11.73 1.49
CA MET A 161 -11.73 11.86 1.59
C MET A 161 -11.01 11.14 0.44
N VAL A 162 -11.42 9.93 0.09
CA VAL A 162 -10.88 9.16 -1.04
C VAL A 162 -10.99 9.95 -2.35
N LYS A 163 -12.12 10.61 -2.61
CA LYS A 163 -12.32 11.45 -3.81
C LYS A 163 -11.45 12.70 -3.80
N GLU A 164 -11.24 13.31 -2.64
CA GLU A 164 -10.48 14.55 -2.50
C GLU A 164 -8.97 14.32 -2.57
N TYR A 165 -8.47 13.27 -1.91
CA TYR A 165 -7.03 13.02 -1.75
C TYR A 165 -6.44 12.08 -2.80
N ASP A 166 -7.27 11.33 -3.52
CA ASP A 166 -6.88 10.23 -4.40
C ASP A 166 -6.08 9.14 -3.67
N ILE A 167 -6.40 8.89 -2.42
CA ILE A 167 -5.82 7.84 -1.57
C ILE A 167 -6.85 6.74 -1.39
N MET A 168 -6.47 5.49 -1.59
CA MET A 168 -7.34 4.34 -1.44
C MET A 168 -7.61 4.03 0.04
N VAL A 169 -8.71 3.32 0.30
CA VAL A 169 -9.00 2.79 1.64
C VAL A 169 -9.34 1.31 1.54
N GLY A 170 -8.56 0.49 2.26
CA GLY A 170 -8.78 -0.94 2.41
C GLY A 170 -9.39 -1.26 3.77
N PHE A 171 -10.57 -1.86 3.78
CA PHE A 171 -11.14 -2.40 5.01
C PHE A 171 -10.47 -3.73 5.35
N HIS A 172 -9.90 -3.77 6.55
CA HIS A 172 -9.24 -4.93 7.12
C HIS A 172 -10.25 -5.86 7.79
N ASP A 173 -9.97 -7.13 7.78
CA ASP A 173 -10.72 -8.15 8.51
C ASP A 173 -9.87 -8.73 9.64
N HIS A 174 -10.46 -8.85 10.85
CA HIS A 174 -9.96 -9.70 11.94
C HIS A 174 -10.77 -10.99 12.02
N PRO A 175 -10.33 -11.98 12.81
CA PRO A 175 -11.05 -13.24 12.92
C PRO A 175 -12.47 -13.07 13.45
N LYS A 176 -13.35 -13.99 13.08
CA LYS A 176 -14.70 -14.09 13.64
C LYS A 176 -14.66 -14.14 15.15
N LYS A 177 -15.35 -13.20 15.80
CA LYS A 177 -15.47 -13.13 17.25
C LYS A 177 -16.67 -13.94 17.73
N THR A 178 -16.43 -14.97 18.51
CA THR A 178 -17.51 -15.82 19.06
C THR A 178 -18.31 -15.10 20.15
N ASN A 179 -17.70 -14.16 20.85
CA ASN A 179 -18.29 -13.35 21.92
C ASN A 179 -18.89 -12.01 21.46
N ASP A 180 -18.73 -11.68 20.18
CA ASP A 180 -19.29 -10.47 19.57
C ASP A 180 -19.90 -10.78 18.20
N PRO A 181 -21.15 -11.24 18.13
CA PRO A 181 -21.83 -11.53 16.87
C PRO A 181 -22.07 -10.30 15.98
N SER A 182 -21.93 -9.09 16.52
CA SER A 182 -22.07 -7.85 15.76
C SER A 182 -20.84 -7.55 14.90
N TYR A 183 -19.67 -8.08 15.26
CA TYR A 183 -18.45 -7.95 14.47
C TYR A 183 -18.54 -8.82 13.21
N ARG A 184 -18.60 -8.17 12.06
CA ARG A 184 -18.86 -8.83 10.77
C ARG A 184 -17.74 -8.66 9.73
N MET A 185 -16.64 -7.97 10.05
CA MET A 185 -15.56 -7.70 9.09
C MET A 185 -14.88 -8.97 8.57
N TRP A 186 -14.94 -10.07 9.31
CA TRP A 186 -14.44 -11.38 8.90
C TRP A 186 -15.18 -11.99 7.69
N ASP A 187 -16.42 -11.53 7.38
CA ASP A 187 -17.27 -12.08 6.31
C ASP A 187 -17.08 -11.27 5.02
N PRO A 188 -16.48 -11.84 3.96
CA PRO A 188 -16.25 -11.15 2.70
C PRO A 188 -17.56 -10.71 2.01
N ASN A 189 -18.69 -11.41 2.24
CA ASN A 189 -19.99 -11.00 1.70
C ASN A 189 -20.49 -9.72 2.39
N TYR A 190 -20.29 -9.62 3.71
CA TYR A 190 -20.61 -8.39 4.42
C TYR A 190 -19.76 -7.23 3.90
N LEU A 191 -18.45 -7.40 3.81
CA LEU A 191 -17.58 -6.34 3.30
C LEU A 191 -17.97 -5.96 1.87
N LEU A 192 -18.24 -6.93 0.99
CA LEU A 192 -18.71 -6.65 -0.37
C LEU A 192 -20.00 -5.80 -0.34
N SER A 193 -20.96 -6.11 0.56
CA SER A 193 -22.19 -5.34 0.68
C SER A 193 -21.95 -3.89 1.09
N VAL A 194 -20.89 -3.61 1.86
CA VAL A 194 -20.49 -2.25 2.28
C VAL A 194 -19.86 -1.47 1.12
N VAL A 195 -19.00 -2.13 0.31
CA VAL A 195 -18.14 -1.41 -0.65
C VAL A 195 -18.60 -1.47 -2.09
N LYS A 196 -19.54 -2.37 -2.46
CA LYS A 196 -19.91 -2.66 -3.87
C LYS A 196 -20.37 -1.42 -4.66
N ASP A 197 -21.09 -0.51 -4.02
CA ASP A 197 -21.68 0.68 -4.63
C ASP A 197 -20.88 1.98 -4.32
N ARG A 198 -19.72 1.85 -3.67
CA ARG A 198 -18.82 2.95 -3.32
C ARG A 198 -17.75 3.20 -4.39
N ASP A 199 -17.03 4.29 -4.27
CA ASP A 199 -15.87 4.59 -5.12
C ASP A 199 -14.96 3.37 -5.24
N LYS A 200 -14.42 3.10 -6.42
CA LYS A 200 -13.60 1.90 -6.69
C LYS A 200 -12.29 1.87 -5.91
N ARG A 201 -11.86 3.00 -5.36
CA ARG A 201 -10.69 3.11 -4.48
C ARG A 201 -10.98 2.67 -3.05
N ILE A 202 -12.22 2.29 -2.74
CA ILE A 202 -12.64 1.72 -1.46
C ILE A 202 -12.86 0.23 -1.65
N GLY A 203 -12.17 -0.59 -0.84
CA GLY A 203 -12.24 -2.04 -0.96
C GLY A 203 -11.72 -2.75 0.27
N SER A 204 -11.08 -3.91 0.09
CA SER A 204 -10.54 -4.75 1.14
C SER A 204 -9.02 -4.59 1.26
N CYS A 205 -8.53 -4.51 2.49
CA CYS A 205 -7.21 -5.00 2.85
C CYS A 205 -7.40 -6.45 3.31
N ALA A 206 -7.20 -7.40 2.42
CA ALA A 206 -7.54 -8.79 2.62
C ALA A 206 -6.52 -9.50 3.53
N ASP A 207 -6.88 -9.76 4.78
CA ASP A 207 -6.05 -10.60 5.68
C ASP A 207 -6.39 -12.07 5.50
N THR A 208 -5.54 -12.78 4.78
CA THR A 208 -5.78 -14.19 4.44
C THR A 208 -5.70 -15.11 5.65
N GLY A 209 -4.90 -14.76 6.66
CA GLY A 209 -4.79 -15.55 7.88
C GLY A 209 -6.02 -15.41 8.77
N HIS A 210 -6.61 -14.23 8.84
CA HIS A 210 -7.82 -14.01 9.60
C HIS A 210 -9.04 -14.73 9.01
N TRP A 211 -9.08 -14.90 7.68
CA TRP A 211 -10.06 -15.79 7.06
C TRP A 211 -9.84 -17.25 7.45
N VAL A 212 -8.58 -17.74 7.44
CA VAL A 212 -8.26 -19.11 7.92
C VAL A 212 -8.64 -19.28 9.37
N ARG A 213 -8.35 -18.30 10.24
CA ARG A 213 -8.78 -18.31 11.66
C ARG A 213 -10.30 -18.27 11.82
N SER A 214 -11.02 -17.81 10.80
CA SER A 214 -12.49 -17.82 10.72
C SER A 214 -13.07 -19.07 10.06
N ASN A 215 -12.24 -20.08 9.75
CA ASN A 215 -12.59 -21.29 8.99
C ASN A 215 -13.06 -21.02 7.56
N LEU A 216 -12.55 -19.95 6.93
CA LEU A 216 -12.81 -19.62 5.53
C LEU A 216 -11.58 -19.93 4.67
N LYS A 217 -11.82 -20.26 3.41
CA LYS A 217 -10.76 -20.46 2.41
C LYS A 217 -10.41 -19.10 1.77
N PRO A 218 -9.17 -18.61 1.87
CA PRO A 218 -8.80 -17.28 1.37
C PRO A 218 -9.09 -17.07 -0.13
N VAL A 219 -8.85 -18.09 -0.95
CA VAL A 219 -9.10 -18.02 -2.41
C VAL A 219 -10.57 -17.74 -2.72
N ASP A 220 -11.50 -18.36 -1.96
CA ASP A 220 -12.93 -18.13 -2.16
C ASP A 220 -13.34 -16.72 -1.69
N CYS A 221 -12.74 -16.23 -0.60
CA CYS A 221 -12.95 -14.86 -0.10
C CYS A 221 -12.47 -13.82 -1.13
N LEU A 222 -11.29 -14.02 -1.72
CA LEU A 222 -10.76 -13.17 -2.79
C LEU A 222 -11.67 -13.15 -4.02
N ARG A 223 -12.27 -14.28 -4.39
CA ARG A 223 -13.23 -14.37 -5.50
C ARG A 223 -14.50 -13.57 -5.23
N ILE A 224 -15.03 -13.65 -4.01
CA ILE A 224 -16.20 -12.84 -3.57
C ILE A 224 -15.87 -11.34 -3.71
N LEU A 225 -14.69 -10.92 -3.28
CA LEU A 225 -14.25 -9.52 -3.28
C LEU A 225 -13.59 -9.09 -4.60
N LYS A 226 -13.79 -9.84 -5.69
CA LYS A 226 -13.19 -9.55 -7.02
C LYS A 226 -13.39 -8.08 -7.42
N GLY A 227 -12.29 -7.42 -7.77
CA GLY A 227 -12.26 -6.01 -8.19
C GLY A 227 -12.37 -5.01 -7.04
N ARG A 228 -12.31 -5.49 -5.78
CA ARG A 228 -12.33 -4.69 -4.57
C ARG A 228 -11.14 -4.94 -3.63
N ILE A 229 -10.10 -5.64 -4.08
CA ILE A 229 -8.89 -5.85 -3.28
C ILE A 229 -7.96 -4.65 -3.45
N VAL A 230 -7.78 -3.87 -2.39
CA VAL A 230 -6.88 -2.70 -2.34
C VAL A 230 -5.46 -3.12 -1.98
N SER A 231 -5.34 -3.98 -0.95
CA SER A 231 -4.09 -4.55 -0.45
C SER A 231 -4.36 -5.89 0.19
N SER A 232 -3.33 -6.61 0.58
CA SER A 232 -3.48 -7.88 1.29
C SER A 232 -2.46 -7.99 2.42
N HIS A 233 -2.92 -8.41 3.60
CA HIS A 233 -2.06 -8.99 4.63
C HIS A 233 -2.00 -10.49 4.36
N LEU A 234 -0.88 -10.94 3.80
CA LEU A 234 -0.74 -12.35 3.43
C LEU A 234 -0.11 -13.13 4.57
N LYS A 235 -0.80 -14.19 4.96
CA LYS A 235 -0.39 -15.13 6.01
C LYS A 235 -0.59 -16.56 5.52
N ASP A 236 0.28 -17.47 5.95
CA ASP A 236 0.08 -18.90 5.83
C ASP A 236 0.02 -19.49 7.25
N LEU A 237 -1.01 -20.27 7.55
CA LEU A 237 -1.28 -20.74 8.90
C LEU A 237 -1.17 -22.26 8.98
N ASP A 238 -0.79 -22.77 10.15
CA ASP A 238 -0.55 -24.20 10.39
C ASP A 238 -1.81 -25.07 10.34
N HIS A 239 -2.99 -24.52 10.65
CA HIS A 239 -4.28 -25.22 10.60
C HIS A 239 -5.44 -24.23 10.42
N MET A 240 -6.63 -24.76 10.12
CA MET A 240 -7.86 -23.96 10.11
C MET A 240 -8.37 -23.75 11.53
N GLY A 241 -8.76 -22.51 11.85
CA GLY A 241 -9.42 -22.20 13.14
C GLY A 241 -8.72 -21.11 13.96
N PRO A 242 -9.37 -20.69 15.06
CA PRO A 242 -9.00 -19.46 15.78
C PRO A 242 -7.65 -19.52 16.53
N SER A 243 -7.13 -20.71 16.80
CA SER A 243 -5.83 -20.92 17.47
C SER A 243 -4.65 -21.04 16.50
N ALA A 244 -4.89 -20.95 15.20
CA ALA A 244 -3.86 -21.09 14.18
C ALA A 244 -2.78 -19.99 14.27
N HIS A 245 -1.53 -20.36 14.03
CA HIS A 245 -0.39 -19.44 14.02
C HIS A 245 0.38 -19.50 12.70
N ASP A 246 1.13 -18.45 12.43
CA ASP A 246 1.81 -18.26 11.17
C ASP A 246 2.91 -19.28 10.91
N LYS A 247 3.03 -19.68 9.65
CA LYS A 247 4.09 -20.48 9.07
C LYS A 247 4.72 -19.75 7.89
N PRO A 248 5.98 -20.03 7.56
CA PRO A 248 6.53 -19.59 6.28
C PRO A 248 5.67 -20.09 5.11
N PHE A 249 5.52 -19.26 4.07
CA PHE A 249 4.64 -19.54 2.93
C PHE A 249 4.94 -20.89 2.27
N GLY A 250 3.88 -21.65 1.99
CA GLY A 250 3.92 -22.99 1.44
C GLY A 250 4.04 -24.09 2.50
N MET A 251 4.12 -23.76 3.78
CA MET A 251 4.21 -24.72 4.87
C MET A 251 2.91 -24.85 5.68
N GLY A 252 1.90 -24.05 5.35
CA GLY A 252 0.60 -24.03 6.04
C GLY A 252 -0.55 -24.49 5.15
N VAL A 253 -1.76 -24.12 5.56
CA VAL A 253 -3.02 -24.56 4.94
C VAL A 253 -3.76 -23.46 4.18
N SER A 254 -3.19 -22.24 4.09
CA SER A 254 -3.86 -21.09 3.48
C SER A 254 -3.96 -21.15 1.96
N ASP A 255 -3.30 -22.10 1.29
CA ASP A 255 -3.18 -22.21 -0.17
C ASP A 255 -2.55 -20.95 -0.80
N VAL A 256 -1.36 -20.59 -0.32
CA VAL A 256 -0.62 -19.42 -0.82
C VAL A 256 -0.47 -19.43 -2.35
N PRO A 257 -0.15 -20.56 -3.02
CA PRO A 257 -0.14 -20.63 -4.48
C PRO A 257 -1.47 -20.18 -5.11
N GLY A 258 -2.58 -20.73 -4.62
CA GLY A 258 -3.93 -20.37 -5.11
C GLY A 258 -4.28 -18.89 -4.84
N ILE A 259 -3.86 -18.33 -3.71
CA ILE A 259 -4.02 -16.90 -3.39
C ILE A 259 -3.28 -16.04 -4.42
N LEU A 260 -2.00 -16.34 -4.70
CA LEU A 260 -1.19 -15.61 -5.66
C LEU A 260 -1.75 -15.71 -7.08
N GLU A 261 -2.21 -16.90 -7.49
CA GLU A 261 -2.86 -17.09 -8.80
C GLU A 261 -4.16 -16.30 -8.90
N GLU A 262 -4.96 -16.29 -7.86
CA GLU A 262 -6.22 -15.54 -7.86
C GLU A 262 -5.98 -14.02 -7.90
N LEU A 263 -5.04 -13.49 -7.11
CA LEU A 263 -4.64 -12.09 -7.17
C LEU A 263 -4.11 -11.71 -8.56
N HIS A 264 -3.24 -12.53 -9.14
CA HIS A 264 -2.73 -12.32 -10.51
C HIS A 264 -3.86 -12.33 -11.54
N ARG A 265 -4.76 -13.33 -11.47
CA ARG A 265 -5.92 -13.44 -12.35
C ARG A 265 -6.86 -12.23 -12.29
N GLN A 266 -6.96 -11.58 -11.13
CA GLN A 266 -7.73 -10.35 -10.93
C GLN A 266 -7.02 -9.08 -11.42
N GLY A 267 -5.75 -9.18 -11.84
CA GLY A 267 -4.94 -8.01 -12.20
C GLY A 267 -4.62 -7.14 -10.99
N PHE A 268 -4.35 -7.75 -9.83
CA PHE A 268 -4.07 -7.05 -8.58
C PHE A 268 -2.85 -6.14 -8.69
N THR A 269 -3.03 -4.87 -8.35
CA THR A 269 -1.98 -3.83 -8.41
C THR A 269 -1.63 -3.24 -7.05
N GLY A 270 -2.20 -3.81 -5.99
CA GLY A 270 -1.91 -3.42 -4.61
C GLY A 270 -0.63 -4.05 -4.09
N ASN A 271 -0.36 -3.79 -2.82
CA ASN A 271 0.76 -4.42 -2.12
C ASN A 271 0.32 -5.70 -1.40
N ILE A 272 1.22 -6.66 -1.34
CA ILE A 272 1.19 -7.78 -0.42
C ILE A 272 2.08 -7.41 0.76
N SER A 273 1.47 -7.16 1.90
CA SER A 273 2.17 -6.95 3.17
C SER A 273 2.17 -8.26 3.96
N ILE A 274 3.34 -8.85 4.17
CA ILE A 274 3.46 -9.98 5.08
C ILE A 274 3.22 -9.45 6.49
N GLU A 275 2.23 -10.02 7.18
CA GLU A 275 2.00 -9.74 8.59
C GLU A 275 2.19 -11.03 9.37
N TYR A 276 3.45 -11.29 9.77
CA TYR A 276 3.88 -12.52 10.43
C TYR A 276 3.80 -12.35 11.94
N GLU A 277 2.78 -12.92 12.56
CA GLU A 277 2.44 -12.74 13.98
C GLU A 277 2.91 -13.91 14.85
N TYR A 278 4.07 -14.46 14.55
CA TYR A 278 4.68 -15.57 15.27
C TYR A 278 6.21 -15.41 15.32
N ASN A 279 6.87 -16.11 16.24
CA ASN A 279 8.34 -16.03 16.40
C ASN A 279 8.87 -14.57 16.48
N TRP A 280 8.18 -13.75 17.28
CA TRP A 280 8.34 -12.30 17.36
C TRP A 280 9.77 -11.79 17.53
N GLU A 281 10.62 -12.59 18.22
CA GLU A 281 12.02 -12.21 18.48
C GLU A 281 12.95 -12.50 17.30
N ASN A 282 12.58 -13.45 16.43
CA ASN A 282 13.44 -13.89 15.32
C ASN A 282 12.63 -14.26 14.08
N SER A 283 11.71 -13.39 13.64
CA SER A 283 10.85 -13.64 12.47
C SER A 283 11.52 -13.35 11.12
N VAL A 284 12.67 -12.68 11.08
CA VAL A 284 13.37 -12.32 9.82
C VAL A 284 13.62 -13.52 8.89
N PRO A 285 14.12 -14.69 9.35
CA PRO A 285 14.32 -15.84 8.47
C PRO A 285 12.99 -16.34 7.87
N ASP A 286 11.91 -16.38 8.66
CA ASP A 286 10.58 -16.83 8.24
C ASP A 286 9.99 -15.88 7.19
N VAL A 287 10.09 -14.57 7.45
CA VAL A 287 9.66 -13.52 6.51
C VAL A 287 10.45 -13.55 5.21
N ALA A 288 11.78 -13.76 5.30
CA ALA A 288 12.64 -13.90 4.12
C ALA A 288 12.25 -15.12 3.27
N GLN A 289 11.86 -16.22 3.91
CA GLN A 289 11.33 -17.40 3.23
C GLN A 289 9.99 -17.08 2.53
N CYS A 290 9.09 -16.34 3.19
CA CYS A 290 7.83 -15.90 2.60
C CYS A 290 8.04 -15.06 1.33
N ILE A 291 8.94 -14.07 1.39
CA ILE A 291 9.28 -13.22 0.24
C ILE A 291 9.94 -14.05 -0.86
N GLY A 292 10.86 -14.94 -0.49
CA GLY A 292 11.53 -15.87 -1.40
C GLY A 292 10.55 -16.79 -2.13
N PHE A 293 9.51 -17.27 -1.42
CA PHE A 293 8.45 -18.09 -1.99
C PHE A 293 7.68 -17.32 -3.08
N VAL A 294 7.19 -16.12 -2.80
CA VAL A 294 6.45 -15.31 -3.78
C VAL A 294 7.31 -14.99 -5.00
N ARG A 295 8.56 -14.61 -4.78
CA ARG A 295 9.51 -14.31 -5.85
C ARG A 295 9.75 -15.55 -6.74
N GLY A 296 10.06 -16.69 -6.13
CA GLY A 296 10.32 -17.93 -6.88
C GLY A 296 9.09 -18.44 -7.62
N TYR A 297 7.92 -18.38 -6.97
CA TYR A 297 6.66 -18.77 -7.59
C TYR A 297 6.31 -17.91 -8.81
N GLY A 298 6.40 -16.58 -8.67
CA GLY A 298 6.15 -15.66 -9.78
C GLY A 298 7.13 -15.83 -10.94
N GLN A 299 8.42 -16.08 -10.65
CA GLN A 299 9.42 -16.41 -11.68
C GLN A 299 9.07 -17.70 -12.43
N ALA A 300 8.66 -18.75 -11.72
CA ALA A 300 8.24 -20.01 -12.31
C ALA A 300 7.00 -19.86 -13.22
N LYS A 301 6.08 -18.95 -12.82
CA LYS A 301 4.87 -18.61 -13.60
C LYS A 301 5.12 -17.59 -14.71
N LYS A 302 6.30 -16.98 -14.78
CA LYS A 302 6.67 -15.91 -15.75
C LYS A 302 5.79 -14.65 -15.63
N TRP A 303 5.47 -14.27 -14.44
CA TRP A 303 4.69 -13.04 -14.12
C TRP A 303 5.52 -11.77 -14.17
#